data_89028e468b36190a0da261d20b8eed6c
#
_entry.id   89028e468b36190a0da261d20b8eed6c
#
_cell.length_a   1.000
_cell.length_b   1.000
_cell.length_c   1.000
_cell.angle_alpha   90.00
_cell.angle_beta   90.00
_cell.angle_gamma   90.00
#
_symmetry.space_group_name_H-M   'P 1'
#
loop_
_entity.id
_entity.type
_entity.pdbx_description
1 polymer ?
#
loop_
_entity_poly.entity_id
_entity_poly.type
_entity_poly.pdbx_seq_one_letter_code
_entity_poly.pdbx_strand_id
1 'polypeptide(L)'
;MAKRALYGAKVLDDSTELEAREIAQSAVHRWMSRGVNIQYVCRENRKGYKAGSMLDAMDLIENYDYVAVFDADFDPDSDFLFNTVPWLMENEDVGFVQTRWTFTNAKETVLTRVQEISLSYHMLCEQYARCSAGLFFNFKGTAGVWRRKCIVDAGGWNFRTTVEDMDLSLRAYLRGWKFIFLNDITCDNEIPAEYDAYRKQQHRWSCGPMQLWRKATKTILESNGVSLAKKVYLIVFFFGARMFAAHIVSFFLYCLLVPLCAISPEIPIPFWALVYTPVLVTMSTVVFTKEGWKTSVAFVLFENAMCVVKLSAMISGLFELSDAHEWVVTKKLGNMFSSSSSSSSSSTPKVRRKIYFKELSMGSFFLFCGVYGILQHQLVHYSLFLIAQSLVFFAFGFNRVTF
;
A
#
# COMPACT_ATOMS: atom_id res chain seq x y z
N MET A 1 -17.74 33.08 27.17
CA MET A 1 -16.63 32.28 26.65
C MET A 1 -17.20 31.02 26.00
N ALA A 2 -17.25 30.92 24.70
CA ALA A 2 -17.69 29.71 24.02
C ALA A 2 -16.72 28.58 24.36
N LYS A 3 -17.24 27.46 24.89
CA LYS A 3 -16.43 26.24 25.06
C LYS A 3 -15.86 25.88 23.70
N ARG A 4 -14.57 26.13 23.48
CA ARG A 4 -13.84 25.64 22.29
C ARG A 4 -14.03 24.12 22.28
N ALA A 5 -14.64 23.58 21.24
CA ALA A 5 -14.76 22.13 21.11
C ALA A 5 -13.34 21.54 21.08
N LEU A 6 -13.04 20.61 21.97
CA LEU A 6 -11.73 19.97 22.07
C LEU A 6 -11.34 19.23 20.77
N TYR A 7 -12.31 18.82 19.97
CA TYR A 7 -12.11 18.14 18.70
C TYR A 7 -13.21 18.52 17.70
N GLY A 8 -12.92 18.34 16.43
CA GLY A 8 -13.89 18.48 15.33
C GLY A 8 -13.56 17.51 14.20
N ALA A 9 -14.57 16.92 13.62
CA ALA A 9 -14.44 16.02 12.50
C ALA A 9 -14.75 16.75 11.18
N LYS A 10 -13.97 16.46 10.14
CA LYS A 10 -14.20 16.94 8.77
C LYS A 10 -14.33 15.74 7.86
N VAL A 11 -15.50 15.55 7.27
CA VAL A 11 -15.73 14.50 6.26
C VAL A 11 -15.45 15.11 4.90
N LEU A 12 -14.30 14.77 4.31
CA LEU A 12 -13.85 15.25 3.01
C LEU A 12 -14.34 14.28 1.94
N ASP A 13 -15.31 14.69 1.15
CA ASP A 13 -15.97 13.82 0.16
C ASP A 13 -15.72 14.32 -1.28
N ASP A 14 -14.99 13.53 -2.04
CA ASP A 14 -14.73 13.70 -3.47
C ASP A 14 -15.51 12.65 -4.34
N SER A 15 -16.54 12.02 -3.80
CA SER A 15 -17.35 11.04 -4.52
C SER A 15 -17.98 11.66 -5.77
N THR A 16 -18.06 10.87 -6.85
CA THR A 16 -18.73 11.27 -8.09
C THR A 16 -20.17 10.74 -8.16
N GLU A 17 -20.49 9.72 -7.38
CA GLU A 17 -21.81 9.09 -7.30
C GLU A 17 -22.69 9.87 -6.32
N LEU A 18 -23.89 10.26 -6.78
CA LEU A 18 -24.81 11.08 -5.98
C LEU A 18 -25.26 10.32 -4.72
N GLU A 19 -25.56 9.02 -4.85
CA GLU A 19 -25.95 8.16 -3.75
C GLU A 19 -24.89 8.11 -2.63
N ALA A 20 -23.62 8.00 -3.00
CA ALA A 20 -22.53 8.00 -2.02
C ALA A 20 -22.44 9.32 -1.26
N ARG A 21 -22.63 10.46 -1.96
CA ARG A 21 -22.68 11.79 -1.34
C ARG A 21 -23.85 11.94 -0.37
N GLU A 22 -25.03 11.50 -0.78
CA GLU A 22 -26.24 11.55 0.05
C GLU A 22 -26.10 10.72 1.33
N ILE A 23 -25.50 9.53 1.23
CA ILE A 23 -25.22 8.67 2.39
C ILE A 23 -24.26 9.39 3.36
N ALA A 24 -23.14 9.92 2.85
CA ALA A 24 -22.15 10.62 3.67
C ALA A 24 -22.74 11.88 4.33
N GLN A 25 -23.46 12.70 3.57
CA GLN A 25 -24.12 13.91 4.06
C GLN A 25 -25.19 13.61 5.12
N SER A 26 -26.00 12.57 4.87
CA SER A 26 -27.03 12.15 5.85
C SER A 26 -26.41 11.64 7.16
N ALA A 27 -25.27 10.92 7.06
CA ALA A 27 -24.52 10.48 8.24
C ALA A 27 -23.98 11.68 9.04
N VAL A 28 -23.40 12.68 8.36
CA VAL A 28 -22.91 13.91 9.02
C VAL A 28 -24.06 14.65 9.71
N HIS A 29 -25.18 14.88 9.04
CA HIS A 29 -26.36 15.54 9.61
C HIS A 29 -26.86 14.83 10.87
N ARG A 30 -26.90 13.49 10.85
CA ARG A 30 -27.32 12.69 12.02
C ARG A 30 -26.38 12.89 13.21
N TRP A 31 -25.07 13.01 13.01
CA TRP A 31 -24.11 13.25 14.09
C TRP A 31 -24.13 14.71 14.56
N MET A 32 -24.31 15.66 13.64
CA MET A 32 -24.51 17.08 14.00
C MET A 32 -25.74 17.27 14.90
N SER A 33 -26.86 16.61 14.57
CA SER A 33 -28.10 16.69 15.37
C SER A 33 -27.95 16.12 16.78
N ARG A 34 -26.92 15.26 17.02
CA ARG A 34 -26.55 14.74 18.33
C ARG A 34 -25.53 15.62 19.07
N GLY A 35 -25.20 16.79 18.53
CA GLY A 35 -24.27 17.74 19.13
C GLY A 35 -22.80 17.46 18.87
N VAL A 36 -22.46 16.55 17.95
CA VAL A 36 -21.07 16.29 17.55
C VAL A 36 -20.59 17.42 16.64
N ASN A 37 -19.40 17.96 16.91
CA ASN A 37 -18.77 18.95 16.06
C ASN A 37 -18.18 18.27 14.81
N ILE A 38 -19.03 18.05 13.81
CA ILE A 38 -18.69 17.40 12.54
C ILE A 38 -19.15 18.26 11.37
N GLN A 39 -18.38 18.30 10.30
CA GLN A 39 -18.70 19.07 9.10
C GLN A 39 -18.49 18.21 7.84
N TYR A 40 -19.46 18.28 6.93
CA TYR A 40 -19.34 17.72 5.58
C TYR A 40 -18.69 18.73 4.65
N VAL A 41 -17.66 18.32 3.92
CA VAL A 41 -16.91 19.16 2.98
C VAL A 41 -16.85 18.43 1.64
N CYS A 42 -17.51 19.02 0.64
CA CYS A 42 -17.51 18.51 -0.73
C CYS A 42 -16.94 19.55 -1.66
N ARG A 43 -16.19 19.12 -2.66
CA ARG A 43 -15.61 19.99 -3.69
C ARG A 43 -16.30 19.79 -5.03
N GLU A 44 -16.34 20.82 -5.84
CA GLU A 44 -16.85 20.73 -7.22
C GLU A 44 -15.86 20.05 -8.16
N ASN A 45 -14.56 20.23 -7.90
CA ASN A 45 -13.48 19.64 -8.68
C ASN A 45 -12.71 18.60 -7.83
N ARG A 46 -12.10 17.63 -8.49
CA ARG A 46 -11.28 16.60 -7.85
C ARG A 46 -9.79 16.83 -8.06
N LYS A 47 -9.37 18.09 -8.27
CA LYS A 47 -7.98 18.43 -8.52
C LYS A 47 -7.09 17.94 -7.36
N GLY A 48 -6.09 17.14 -7.69
CA GLY A 48 -5.17 16.56 -6.71
C GLY A 48 -5.77 15.46 -5.85
N TYR A 49 -7.00 14.99 -6.13
CA TYR A 49 -7.66 13.89 -5.42
C TYR A 49 -7.57 14.06 -3.88
N LYS A 50 -7.23 13.02 -3.13
CA LYS A 50 -7.09 13.04 -1.67
C LYS A 50 -6.14 14.14 -1.18
N ALA A 51 -4.98 14.29 -1.80
CA ALA A 51 -4.01 15.34 -1.43
C ALA A 51 -4.58 16.74 -1.62
N GLY A 52 -5.30 16.99 -2.73
CA GLY A 52 -5.97 18.24 -2.98
C GLY A 52 -7.09 18.51 -1.97
N SER A 53 -7.88 17.49 -1.63
CA SER A 53 -8.94 17.63 -0.62
C SER A 53 -8.38 17.96 0.76
N MET A 54 -7.30 17.30 1.17
CA MET A 54 -6.62 17.59 2.43
C MET A 54 -5.96 18.98 2.42
N LEU A 55 -5.44 19.45 1.28
CA LEU A 55 -4.88 20.78 1.14
C LEU A 55 -5.96 21.86 1.33
N ASP A 56 -7.09 21.71 0.64
CA ASP A 56 -8.22 22.66 0.74
C ASP A 56 -8.84 22.68 2.14
N ALA A 57 -8.73 21.57 2.89
CA ALA A 57 -9.23 21.47 4.26
C ALA A 57 -8.29 22.11 5.31
N MET A 58 -7.09 22.56 4.96
CA MET A 58 -6.13 23.11 5.94
C MET A 58 -6.65 24.35 6.65
N ASP A 59 -7.40 25.21 5.94
CA ASP A 59 -8.00 26.43 6.52
C ASP A 59 -9.10 26.09 7.55
N LEU A 60 -9.78 24.94 7.37
CA LEU A 60 -10.83 24.49 8.28
C LEU A 60 -10.30 23.93 9.60
N ILE A 61 -8.99 23.73 9.71
CA ILE A 61 -8.31 23.14 10.85
C ILE A 61 -7.29 24.06 11.51
N GLU A 62 -7.26 25.33 11.17
CA GLU A 62 -6.29 26.31 11.71
C GLU A 62 -6.25 26.38 13.24
N ASN A 63 -7.40 26.17 13.88
CA ASN A 63 -7.55 26.24 15.33
C ASN A 63 -7.19 24.95 16.08
N TYR A 64 -6.69 23.92 15.38
CA TYR A 64 -6.32 22.65 15.98
C TYR A 64 -4.81 22.41 15.87
N ASP A 65 -4.21 21.89 16.94
CA ASP A 65 -2.77 21.59 16.99
C ASP A 65 -2.44 20.23 16.36
N TYR A 66 -3.39 19.30 16.39
CA TYR A 66 -3.22 17.93 15.92
C TYR A 66 -4.32 17.57 14.92
N VAL A 67 -3.95 16.74 13.92
CA VAL A 67 -4.81 16.31 12.82
C VAL A 67 -4.74 14.81 12.70
N ALA A 68 -5.78 14.10 13.09
CA ALA A 68 -5.93 12.68 12.81
C ALA A 68 -6.47 12.49 11.40
N VAL A 69 -5.92 11.54 10.65
CA VAL A 69 -6.31 11.24 9.27
C VAL A 69 -6.80 9.81 9.17
N PHE A 70 -8.02 9.63 8.67
CA PHE A 70 -8.60 8.32 8.42
C PHE A 70 -9.18 8.25 7.01
N ASP A 71 -8.91 7.17 6.31
CA ASP A 71 -9.66 6.80 5.11
C ASP A 71 -11.03 6.24 5.52
N ALA A 72 -12.03 6.31 4.65
CA ALA A 72 -13.41 5.97 4.97
C ALA A 72 -13.64 4.50 5.35
N ASP A 73 -12.67 3.64 5.07
CA ASP A 73 -12.68 2.21 5.38
C ASP A 73 -11.87 1.85 6.64
N PHE A 74 -11.39 2.85 7.38
CA PHE A 74 -10.69 2.64 8.65
C PHE A 74 -11.62 2.85 9.84
N ASP A 75 -11.55 1.92 10.78
CA ASP A 75 -12.36 1.92 12.00
C ASP A 75 -11.45 2.04 13.25
N PRO A 76 -11.20 3.27 13.73
CA PRO A 76 -10.40 3.49 14.92
C PRO A 76 -11.21 3.18 16.19
N ASP A 77 -10.54 2.60 17.18
CA ASP A 77 -11.10 2.45 18.53
C ASP A 77 -11.47 3.81 19.14
N SER A 78 -12.45 3.81 20.06
CA SER A 78 -12.95 5.02 20.72
C SER A 78 -11.88 5.79 21.51
N ASP A 79 -10.84 5.14 21.95
CA ASP A 79 -9.72 5.69 22.71
C ASP A 79 -8.48 6.00 21.85
N PHE A 80 -8.59 5.86 20.52
CA PHE A 80 -7.50 6.08 19.57
C PHE A 80 -6.76 7.41 19.80
N LEU A 81 -7.49 8.51 19.96
CA LEU A 81 -6.88 9.82 20.19
C LEU A 81 -6.22 9.91 21.57
N PHE A 82 -6.79 9.28 22.59
CA PHE A 82 -6.20 9.24 23.94
C PHE A 82 -4.88 8.47 23.96
N ASN A 83 -4.74 7.46 23.10
CA ASN A 83 -3.54 6.63 23.02
C ASN A 83 -2.48 7.18 22.04
N THR A 84 -2.82 8.15 21.19
CA THR A 84 -1.90 8.66 20.15
C THR A 84 -1.47 10.12 20.39
N VAL A 85 -2.38 11.02 20.75
CA VAL A 85 -2.09 12.45 20.89
C VAL A 85 -1.08 12.76 22.01
N PRO A 86 -1.07 12.08 23.18
CA PRO A 86 -0.08 12.34 24.23
C PRO A 86 1.38 12.22 23.75
N TRP A 87 1.67 11.28 22.86
CA TRP A 87 3.01 11.16 22.27
C TRP A 87 3.47 12.41 21.53
N LEU A 88 2.54 13.12 20.90
CA LEU A 88 2.84 14.40 20.26
C LEU A 88 2.92 15.53 21.28
N MET A 89 2.13 15.49 22.36
CA MET A 89 2.16 16.52 23.41
C MET A 89 3.47 16.50 24.18
N GLU A 90 3.99 15.33 24.49
CA GLU A 90 5.22 15.13 25.25
C GLU A 90 6.49 15.35 24.43
N ASN A 91 6.42 15.27 23.09
CA ASN A 91 7.58 15.34 22.21
C ASN A 91 7.36 16.41 21.14
N GLU A 92 7.84 17.62 21.36
CA GLU A 92 7.62 18.78 20.48
C GLU A 92 8.27 18.64 19.09
N ASP A 93 9.31 17.85 18.97
CA ASP A 93 10.04 17.57 17.72
C ASP A 93 9.43 16.42 16.89
N VAL A 94 8.36 15.78 17.41
CA VAL A 94 7.62 14.74 16.70
C VAL A 94 6.56 15.36 15.81
N GLY A 95 6.66 15.07 14.50
CA GLY A 95 5.76 15.57 13.47
C GLY A 95 4.51 14.73 13.27
N PHE A 96 4.62 13.41 13.37
CA PHE A 96 3.47 12.51 13.34
C PHE A 96 3.69 11.23 14.16
N VAL A 97 2.54 10.64 14.51
CA VAL A 97 2.44 9.31 15.08
C VAL A 97 1.65 8.43 14.10
N GLN A 98 2.20 7.27 13.75
CA GLN A 98 1.55 6.27 12.90
C GLN A 98 1.21 5.04 13.73
N THR A 99 -0.01 4.53 13.62
CA THR A 99 -0.45 3.30 14.26
C THR A 99 -0.39 2.11 13.30
N ARG A 100 -0.48 0.90 13.82
CA ARG A 100 -0.46 -0.33 13.04
C ARG A 100 -1.85 -0.64 12.46
N TRP A 101 -1.88 -1.10 11.22
CA TRP A 101 -3.12 -1.57 10.59
C TRP A 101 -3.39 -3.02 10.95
N THR A 102 -4.65 -3.32 11.16
CA THR A 102 -5.21 -4.67 11.30
C THR A 102 -6.34 -4.87 10.30
N PHE A 103 -6.64 -6.13 9.93
CA PHE A 103 -7.48 -6.43 8.78
C PHE A 103 -8.64 -7.33 9.17
N THR A 104 -9.87 -6.82 9.06
CA THR A 104 -11.08 -7.53 9.47
C THR A 104 -11.41 -8.69 8.54
N ASN A 105 -11.13 -8.56 7.24
CA ASN A 105 -11.42 -9.55 6.20
C ASN A 105 -10.21 -10.41 5.79
N ALA A 106 -9.14 -10.44 6.58
CA ALA A 106 -7.89 -11.12 6.23
C ALA A 106 -8.03 -12.63 5.98
N LYS A 107 -9.05 -13.28 6.58
CA LYS A 107 -9.26 -14.74 6.51
C LYS A 107 -10.30 -15.17 5.47
N GLU A 108 -10.88 -14.25 4.71
CA GLU A 108 -11.96 -14.56 3.79
C GLU A 108 -11.51 -15.35 2.56
N THR A 109 -10.33 -15.02 2.02
CA THR A 109 -9.80 -15.66 0.82
C THR A 109 -8.29 -15.85 0.90
N VAL A 110 -7.70 -16.66 0.02
CA VAL A 110 -6.22 -16.76 -0.11
C VAL A 110 -5.64 -15.40 -0.52
N LEU A 111 -6.33 -14.65 -1.37
CA LEU A 111 -5.89 -13.31 -1.80
C LEU A 111 -5.80 -12.34 -0.61
N THR A 112 -6.79 -12.31 0.27
CA THR A 112 -6.73 -11.44 1.46
C THR A 112 -5.67 -11.94 2.45
N ARG A 113 -5.48 -13.24 2.57
CA ARG A 113 -4.47 -13.82 3.46
C ARG A 113 -3.04 -13.47 3.05
N VAL A 114 -2.71 -13.54 1.76
CA VAL A 114 -1.36 -13.17 1.27
C VAL A 114 -1.10 -11.67 1.41
N GLN A 115 -2.13 -10.84 1.29
CA GLN A 115 -2.02 -9.40 1.56
C GLN A 115 -1.74 -9.13 3.04
N GLU A 116 -2.46 -9.80 3.94
CA GLU A 116 -2.22 -9.68 5.39
C GLU A 116 -0.77 -10.03 5.73
N ILE A 117 -0.21 -11.11 5.16
CA ILE A 117 1.18 -11.51 5.39
C ILE A 117 2.14 -10.38 4.99
N SER A 118 1.99 -9.84 3.78
CA SER A 118 2.86 -8.79 3.26
C SER A 118 2.76 -7.50 4.09
N LEU A 119 1.54 -7.08 4.44
CA LEU A 119 1.29 -5.86 5.20
C LEU A 119 1.68 -6.00 6.68
N SER A 120 1.48 -7.17 7.29
CA SER A 120 1.92 -7.43 8.66
C SER A 120 3.44 -7.37 8.78
N TYR A 121 4.18 -7.99 7.84
CA TYR A 121 5.64 -7.85 7.79
C TYR A 121 6.06 -6.39 7.65
N HIS A 122 5.41 -5.67 6.75
CA HIS A 122 5.71 -4.26 6.52
C HIS A 122 5.52 -3.42 7.79
N MET A 123 4.44 -3.64 8.55
CA MET A 123 4.14 -2.89 9.77
C MET A 123 4.99 -3.36 10.97
N LEU A 124 4.96 -4.65 11.27
CA LEU A 124 5.57 -5.22 12.47
C LEU A 124 7.10 -5.30 12.40
N CYS A 125 7.66 -5.45 11.21
CA CYS A 125 9.11 -5.55 11.02
C CYS A 125 9.68 -4.25 10.45
N GLU A 126 9.33 -3.88 9.22
CA GLU A 126 10.00 -2.80 8.52
C GLU A 126 9.75 -1.41 9.13
N GLN A 127 8.51 -1.05 9.46
CA GLN A 127 8.20 0.26 10.03
C GLN A 127 8.72 0.37 11.45
N TYR A 128 8.49 -0.67 12.25
CA TYR A 128 8.96 -0.72 13.63
C TYR A 128 10.50 -0.64 13.71
N ALA A 129 11.21 -1.45 12.92
CA ALA A 129 12.67 -1.43 12.89
C ALA A 129 13.25 -0.07 12.49
N ARG A 130 12.65 0.59 11.48
CA ARG A 130 13.09 1.95 11.09
C ARG A 130 12.85 2.97 12.17
N CYS A 131 11.67 2.94 12.79
CA CYS A 131 11.35 3.82 13.91
C CYS A 131 12.35 3.62 15.05
N SER A 132 12.58 2.38 15.47
CA SER A 132 13.50 2.05 16.56
C SER A 132 14.96 2.43 16.27
N ALA A 133 15.35 2.37 14.99
CA ALA A 133 16.69 2.78 14.55
C ALA A 133 16.84 4.30 14.28
N GLY A 134 15.79 5.09 14.49
CA GLY A 134 15.78 6.53 14.18
C GLY A 134 15.91 6.84 12.68
N LEU A 135 15.58 5.85 11.81
CA LEU A 135 15.64 5.98 10.37
C LEU A 135 14.31 6.50 9.82
N PHE A 136 14.36 7.01 8.60
CA PHE A 136 13.17 7.49 7.91
C PHE A 136 12.17 6.36 7.67
N PHE A 137 10.93 6.60 8.04
CA PHE A 137 9.75 5.88 7.58
C PHE A 137 8.65 6.90 7.25
N ASN A 138 7.73 6.54 6.37
CA ASN A 138 6.69 7.46 5.94
C ASN A 138 5.35 7.18 6.64
N PHE A 139 4.56 8.21 6.77
CA PHE A 139 3.13 8.11 7.06
C PHE A 139 2.45 7.25 6.00
N LYS A 140 1.44 6.49 6.39
CA LYS A 140 0.74 5.54 5.49
C LYS A 140 -0.55 6.08 4.89
N GLY A 141 -0.72 7.38 4.93
CA GLY A 141 -1.90 8.06 4.40
C GLY A 141 -3.10 8.08 5.33
N THR A 142 -3.13 7.21 6.36
CA THR A 142 -4.28 7.00 7.23
C THR A 142 -3.88 6.38 8.56
N ALA A 143 -4.79 6.33 9.52
CA ALA A 143 -4.61 5.74 10.85
C ALA A 143 -3.38 6.30 11.58
N GLY A 144 -3.34 7.61 11.70
CA GLY A 144 -2.32 8.29 12.48
C GLY A 144 -2.62 9.76 12.68
N VAL A 145 -1.79 10.42 13.47
CA VAL A 145 -2.01 11.79 13.91
C VAL A 145 -0.80 12.64 13.56
N TRP A 146 -1.02 13.73 12.88
CA TRP A 146 -0.02 14.74 12.56
C TRP A 146 -0.08 15.92 13.54
N ARG A 147 1.08 16.49 13.84
CA ARG A 147 1.17 17.85 14.35
C ARG A 147 0.92 18.81 13.20
N ARG A 148 -0.11 19.68 13.29
CA ARG A 148 -0.44 20.66 12.23
C ARG A 148 0.75 21.55 11.88
N LYS A 149 1.51 22.01 12.87
CA LYS A 149 2.74 22.79 12.65
C LYS A 149 3.72 22.06 11.70
N CYS A 150 3.89 20.75 11.88
CA CYS A 150 4.76 19.96 11.01
C CYS A 150 4.26 19.93 9.55
N ILE A 151 2.94 19.79 9.34
CA ILE A 151 2.34 19.84 7.99
C ILE A 151 2.64 21.20 7.35
N VAL A 152 2.41 22.31 8.07
CA VAL A 152 2.64 23.67 7.58
C VAL A 152 4.13 23.89 7.30
N ASP A 153 5.00 23.56 8.24
CA ASP A 153 6.46 23.68 8.10
C ASP A 153 6.97 22.89 6.88
N ALA A 154 6.42 21.71 6.63
CA ALA A 154 6.77 20.88 5.47
C ALA A 154 6.20 21.42 4.14
N GLY A 155 5.44 22.53 4.15
CA GLY A 155 4.84 23.15 2.98
C GLY A 155 3.50 22.54 2.57
N GLY A 156 2.75 21.94 3.50
CA GLY A 156 1.40 21.42 3.29
C GLY A 156 1.33 20.17 2.42
N TRP A 157 0.11 19.72 2.16
CA TRP A 157 -0.15 18.62 1.26
C TRP A 157 0.16 19.00 -0.19
N ASN A 158 0.74 18.08 -0.96
CA ASN A 158 1.09 18.31 -2.36
C ASN A 158 0.67 17.09 -3.20
N PHE A 159 0.13 17.35 -4.39
CA PHE A 159 -0.36 16.34 -5.33
C PHE A 159 0.56 16.13 -6.55
N ARG A 160 1.85 16.43 -6.40
CA ARG A 160 2.86 16.20 -7.46
C ARG A 160 3.22 14.72 -7.70
N THR A 161 2.79 13.85 -6.80
CA THR A 161 2.95 12.38 -6.88
C THR A 161 1.67 11.70 -6.40
N THR A 162 1.53 10.41 -6.68
CA THR A 162 0.40 9.59 -6.20
C THR A 162 0.59 9.06 -4.78
N VAL A 163 1.63 9.51 -4.06
CA VAL A 163 1.97 9.15 -2.67
C VAL A 163 2.20 10.44 -1.86
N GLU A 164 1.14 11.19 -1.67
CA GLU A 164 1.14 12.48 -0.97
C GLU A 164 1.63 12.37 0.47
N ASP A 165 1.35 11.25 1.11
CA ASP A 165 1.72 10.89 2.47
C ASP A 165 3.24 10.70 2.61
N MET A 166 3.84 9.95 1.69
CA MET A 166 5.29 9.75 1.65
C MET A 166 6.03 11.03 1.28
N ASP A 167 5.48 11.83 0.35
CA ASP A 167 6.05 13.12 -0.04
C ASP A 167 6.07 14.11 1.12
N LEU A 168 4.94 14.25 1.85
CA LEU A 168 4.87 15.11 3.02
C LEU A 168 5.82 14.63 4.13
N SER A 169 5.85 13.32 4.40
CA SER A 169 6.76 12.72 5.39
C SER A 169 8.22 13.01 5.04
N LEU A 170 8.60 12.85 3.77
CA LEU A 170 9.96 13.12 3.33
C LEU A 170 10.34 14.60 3.51
N ARG A 171 9.45 15.52 3.12
CA ARG A 171 9.68 16.96 3.30
C ARG A 171 9.79 17.36 4.78
N ALA A 172 8.97 16.78 5.64
CA ALA A 172 9.04 16.97 7.08
C ALA A 172 10.37 16.42 7.66
N TYR A 173 10.77 15.21 7.26
CA TYR A 173 12.03 14.61 7.70
C TYR A 173 13.27 15.45 7.30
N LEU A 174 13.28 16.00 6.08
CA LEU A 174 14.35 16.88 5.60
C LEU A 174 14.44 18.19 6.40
N ARG A 175 13.36 18.58 7.10
CA ARG A 175 13.32 19.74 8.02
C ARG A 175 13.62 19.38 9.48
N GLY A 176 13.98 18.12 9.74
CA GLY A 176 14.40 17.66 11.06
C GLY A 176 13.29 17.09 11.94
N TRP A 177 12.05 17.02 11.46
CA TRP A 177 10.96 16.39 12.20
C TRP A 177 11.22 14.91 12.40
N LYS A 178 10.91 14.40 13.59
CA LYS A 178 10.92 12.98 13.95
C LYS A 178 9.54 12.38 13.84
N PHE A 179 9.46 11.05 13.83
CA PHE A 179 8.21 10.31 13.70
C PHE A 179 8.19 9.13 14.66
N ILE A 180 7.01 8.77 15.15
CA ILE A 180 6.82 7.63 16.06
C ILE A 180 5.88 6.62 15.39
N PHE A 181 6.26 5.35 15.46
CA PHE A 181 5.42 4.22 15.07
C PHE A 181 4.95 3.48 16.32
N LEU A 182 3.63 3.45 16.56
CA LEU A 182 3.01 2.77 17.68
C LEU A 182 2.52 1.39 17.24
N ASN A 183 3.29 0.38 17.60
CA ASN A 183 3.00 -1.00 17.22
C ASN A 183 1.80 -1.60 17.96
N ASP A 184 1.59 -1.21 19.21
CA ASP A 184 0.58 -1.78 20.09
C ASP A 184 -0.80 -1.14 19.92
N ILE A 185 -0.86 0.02 19.26
CA ILE A 185 -2.11 0.70 18.94
C ILE A 185 -2.49 0.34 17.50
N THR A 186 -3.68 -0.23 17.34
CA THR A 186 -4.16 -0.74 16.06
C THR A 186 -5.33 0.09 15.53
N CYS A 187 -5.52 0.02 14.23
CA CYS A 187 -6.71 0.53 13.57
C CYS A 187 -7.16 -0.48 12.52
N ASP A 188 -8.39 -0.93 12.63
CA ASP A 188 -8.96 -1.92 11.75
C ASP A 188 -9.31 -1.33 10.40
N ASN A 189 -9.13 -2.13 9.34
CA ASN A 189 -9.56 -1.80 8.00
C ASN A 189 -9.86 -3.06 7.18
N GLU A 190 -10.32 -2.86 5.96
CA GLU A 190 -10.48 -3.93 4.98
C GLU A 190 -9.41 -3.87 3.90
N ILE A 191 -8.98 -5.03 3.42
CA ILE A 191 -8.11 -5.18 2.25
C ILE A 191 -8.91 -5.62 1.03
N PRO A 192 -8.46 -5.29 -0.20
CA PRO A 192 -9.17 -5.67 -1.41
C PRO A 192 -9.38 -7.17 -1.53
N ALA A 193 -10.64 -7.60 -1.62
CA ALA A 193 -10.99 -9.00 -1.84
C ALA A 193 -10.93 -9.42 -3.31
N GLU A 194 -10.97 -8.44 -4.25
CA GLU A 194 -10.91 -8.68 -5.69
C GLU A 194 -9.52 -8.39 -6.26
N TYR A 195 -9.04 -9.26 -7.16
CA TYR A 195 -7.73 -9.12 -7.77
C TYR A 195 -7.55 -7.82 -8.58
N ASP A 196 -8.57 -7.38 -9.35
CA ASP A 196 -8.49 -6.12 -10.12
C ASP A 196 -8.28 -4.90 -9.20
N ALA A 197 -8.98 -4.87 -8.06
CA ALA A 197 -8.84 -3.82 -7.06
C ALA A 197 -7.44 -3.84 -6.41
N TYR A 198 -6.98 -5.02 -6.00
CA TYR A 198 -5.64 -5.23 -5.45
C TYR A 198 -4.54 -4.84 -6.45
N ARG A 199 -4.65 -5.28 -7.70
CA ARG A 199 -3.70 -4.96 -8.77
C ARG A 199 -3.55 -3.45 -8.99
N LYS A 200 -4.66 -2.70 -9.02
CA LYS A 200 -4.66 -1.23 -9.13
C LYS A 200 -4.00 -0.58 -7.91
N GLN A 201 -4.28 -1.08 -6.72
CA GLN A 201 -3.65 -0.60 -5.48
C GLN A 201 -2.14 -0.83 -5.50
N GLN A 202 -1.68 -2.03 -5.88
CA GLN A 202 -0.25 -2.37 -5.96
C GLN A 202 0.46 -1.58 -7.06
N HIS A 203 -0.21 -1.31 -8.18
CA HIS A 203 0.30 -0.42 -9.22
C HIS A 203 0.60 0.97 -8.64
N ARG A 204 -0.37 1.57 -7.96
CA ARG A 204 -0.21 2.89 -7.33
C ARG A 204 0.90 2.90 -6.29
N TRP A 205 0.95 1.89 -5.41
CA TRP A 205 1.96 1.79 -4.36
C TRP A 205 3.38 1.51 -4.87
N SER A 206 3.52 0.97 -6.07
CA SER A 206 4.83 0.76 -6.71
C SER A 206 5.24 1.95 -7.59
N CYS A 207 4.30 2.56 -8.29
CA CYS A 207 4.53 3.70 -9.17
C CYS A 207 4.88 4.99 -8.39
N GLY A 208 4.08 5.34 -7.37
CA GLY A 208 4.20 6.58 -6.62
C GLY A 208 5.57 6.80 -5.96
N PRO A 209 6.15 5.82 -5.25
CA PRO A 209 7.49 5.95 -4.69
C PRO A 209 8.57 6.20 -5.73
N MET A 210 8.44 5.67 -6.96
CA MET A 210 9.40 5.92 -8.04
C MET A 210 9.27 7.33 -8.59
N GLN A 211 8.05 7.85 -8.74
CA GLN A 211 7.83 9.26 -9.04
C GLN A 211 8.47 10.17 -7.99
N LEU A 212 8.25 9.84 -6.72
CA LEU A 212 8.81 10.61 -5.61
C LEU A 212 10.34 10.53 -5.60
N TRP A 213 10.93 9.36 -5.76
CA TRP A 213 12.38 9.20 -5.83
C TRP A 213 13.02 10.12 -6.88
N ARG A 214 12.51 10.07 -8.09
CA ARG A 214 12.97 10.93 -9.19
C ARG A 214 12.84 12.41 -8.85
N LYS A 215 11.66 12.85 -8.35
CA LYS A 215 11.39 14.26 -8.06
C LYS A 215 12.13 14.77 -6.82
N ALA A 216 12.29 13.94 -5.82
CA ALA A 216 12.85 14.33 -4.53
C ALA A 216 14.38 14.18 -4.45
N THR A 217 15.03 13.40 -5.32
CA THR A 217 16.49 13.17 -5.27
C THR A 217 17.27 14.49 -5.27
N LYS A 218 16.91 15.44 -6.15
CA LYS A 218 17.55 16.76 -6.17
C LYS A 218 17.34 17.50 -4.85
N THR A 219 16.11 17.53 -4.35
CA THR A 219 15.77 18.20 -3.07
C THR A 219 16.54 17.59 -1.90
N ILE A 220 16.71 16.26 -1.87
CA ILE A 220 17.48 15.55 -0.84
C ILE A 220 18.95 15.97 -0.92
N LEU A 221 19.53 16.00 -2.11
CA LEU A 221 20.95 16.38 -2.31
C LEU A 221 21.22 17.82 -1.91
N GLU A 222 20.31 18.75 -2.26
CA GLU A 222 20.43 20.19 -1.97
C GLU A 222 20.08 20.56 -0.53
N SER A 223 19.49 19.66 0.26
CA SER A 223 19.10 19.92 1.65
C SER A 223 20.34 20.14 2.55
N ASN A 224 20.48 21.34 3.12
CA ASN A 224 21.62 21.70 3.98
C ASN A 224 21.49 21.20 5.43
N GLY A 225 20.29 20.89 5.89
CA GLY A 225 20.00 20.43 7.26
C GLY A 225 20.19 18.94 7.50
N VAL A 226 20.57 18.16 6.46
CA VAL A 226 20.62 16.70 6.51
C VAL A 226 22.04 16.19 6.25
N SER A 227 22.55 15.31 7.13
CA SER A 227 23.88 14.73 6.97
C SER A 227 24.00 13.88 5.71
N LEU A 228 25.21 13.74 5.17
CA LEU A 228 25.49 12.92 3.99
C LEU A 228 25.02 11.47 4.19
N ALA A 229 25.23 10.90 5.38
CA ALA A 229 24.76 9.55 5.70
C ALA A 229 23.23 9.40 5.55
N LYS A 230 22.46 10.38 6.03
CA LYS A 230 20.99 10.38 5.85
C LYS A 230 20.59 10.53 4.39
N LYS A 231 21.30 11.36 3.60
CA LYS A 231 21.04 11.49 2.15
C LYS A 231 21.30 10.18 1.41
N VAL A 232 22.43 9.53 1.69
CA VAL A 232 22.77 8.21 1.14
C VAL A 232 21.72 7.18 1.57
N TYR A 233 21.32 7.14 2.84
CA TYR A 233 20.28 6.26 3.31
C TYR A 233 18.97 6.45 2.52
N LEU A 234 18.51 7.67 2.36
CA LEU A 234 17.25 7.96 1.64
C LEU A 234 17.35 7.54 0.16
N ILE A 235 18.37 8.00 -0.56
CA ILE A 235 18.47 7.81 -2.01
C ILE A 235 18.81 6.36 -2.35
N VAL A 236 19.83 5.79 -1.69
CA VAL A 236 20.37 4.47 -2.07
C VAL A 236 19.60 3.34 -1.37
N PHE A 237 19.40 3.42 -0.05
CA PHE A 237 18.82 2.31 0.70
C PHE A 237 17.29 2.35 0.72
N PHE A 238 16.68 3.49 1.04
CA PHE A 238 15.22 3.57 1.15
C PHE A 238 14.53 3.47 -0.22
N PHE A 239 14.90 4.31 -1.18
CA PHE A 239 14.30 4.27 -2.51
C PHE A 239 15.02 3.25 -3.42
N GLY A 240 16.33 3.31 -3.54
CA GLY A 240 17.08 2.49 -4.49
C GLY A 240 17.03 1.00 -4.15
N ALA A 241 17.56 0.59 -3.02
CA ALA A 241 17.67 -0.83 -2.68
C ALA A 241 16.31 -1.44 -2.34
N ARG A 242 15.57 -0.81 -1.39
CA ARG A 242 14.33 -1.38 -0.88
C ARG A 242 13.19 -1.36 -1.89
N MET A 243 12.95 -0.23 -2.54
CA MET A 243 11.78 -0.08 -3.40
C MET A 243 12.05 -0.45 -4.86
N PHE A 244 13.27 -0.31 -5.34
CA PHE A 244 13.61 -0.54 -6.75
C PHE A 244 14.40 -1.82 -6.96
N ALA A 245 15.62 -1.93 -6.39
CA ALA A 245 16.51 -3.06 -6.68
C ALA A 245 15.91 -4.41 -6.25
N ALA A 246 15.23 -4.47 -5.10
CA ALA A 246 14.62 -5.72 -4.62
C ALA A 246 13.61 -6.30 -5.63
N HIS A 247 12.76 -5.45 -6.24
CA HIS A 247 11.78 -5.91 -7.22
C HIS A 247 12.41 -6.27 -8.57
N ILE A 248 13.43 -5.52 -9.00
CA ILE A 248 14.18 -5.85 -10.23
C ILE A 248 14.88 -7.19 -10.07
N VAL A 249 15.62 -7.38 -8.98
CA VAL A 249 16.33 -8.63 -8.72
C VAL A 249 15.35 -9.81 -8.67
N SER A 250 14.22 -9.66 -7.97
CA SER A 250 13.19 -10.70 -7.93
C SER A 250 12.64 -11.03 -9.29
N PHE A 251 12.35 -10.03 -10.14
CA PHE A 251 11.85 -10.25 -11.48
C PHE A 251 12.89 -10.96 -12.36
N PHE A 252 14.11 -10.43 -12.44
CA PHE A 252 15.15 -11.03 -13.29
C PHE A 252 15.53 -12.42 -12.82
N LEU A 253 15.65 -12.64 -11.51
CA LEU A 253 16.02 -13.96 -10.98
C LEU A 253 14.88 -14.96 -11.18
N TYR A 254 13.69 -14.69 -10.65
CA TYR A 254 12.61 -15.68 -10.59
C TYR A 254 11.70 -15.71 -11.82
N CYS A 255 11.53 -14.60 -12.53
CA CYS A 255 10.66 -14.57 -13.70
C CYS A 255 11.40 -14.78 -15.03
N LEU A 256 12.73 -14.62 -15.08
CA LEU A 256 13.52 -14.84 -16.29
C LEU A 256 14.60 -15.92 -16.11
N LEU A 257 15.57 -15.71 -15.22
CA LEU A 257 16.73 -16.59 -15.12
C LEU A 257 16.32 -18.01 -14.71
N VAL A 258 15.51 -18.15 -13.67
CA VAL A 258 15.05 -19.45 -13.20
C VAL A 258 14.30 -20.23 -14.30
N PRO A 259 13.30 -19.70 -15.02
CA PRO A 259 12.69 -20.41 -16.14
C PRO A 259 13.66 -20.76 -17.27
N LEU A 260 14.57 -19.84 -17.64
CA LEU A 260 15.55 -20.08 -18.70
C LEU A 260 16.52 -21.22 -18.40
N CYS A 261 16.84 -21.48 -17.13
CA CYS A 261 17.68 -22.61 -16.73
C CYS A 261 17.02 -23.97 -17.01
N ALA A 262 15.69 -24.04 -17.17
CA ALA A 262 15.03 -25.24 -17.63
C ALA A 262 15.32 -25.55 -19.12
N ILE A 263 15.66 -24.52 -19.90
CA ILE A 263 15.99 -24.64 -21.32
C ILE A 263 17.49 -24.89 -21.51
N SER A 264 18.33 -24.35 -20.65
CA SER A 264 19.79 -24.43 -20.70
C SER A 264 20.37 -24.96 -19.40
N PRO A 265 20.29 -26.28 -19.14
CA PRO A 265 20.73 -26.91 -17.90
C PRO A 265 22.25 -26.86 -17.70
N GLU A 266 23.00 -26.48 -18.74
CA GLU A 266 24.45 -26.26 -18.65
C GLU A 266 24.81 -25.04 -17.78
N ILE A 267 23.87 -24.14 -17.53
CA ILE A 267 24.07 -23.02 -16.64
C ILE A 267 23.72 -23.46 -15.19
N PRO A 268 24.72 -23.83 -14.37
CA PRO A 268 24.45 -24.30 -13.03
C PRO A 268 24.05 -23.11 -12.14
N ILE A 269 22.77 -22.97 -11.82
CA ILE A 269 22.38 -22.07 -10.74
C ILE A 269 22.53 -22.83 -9.43
N PRO A 270 23.25 -22.28 -8.46
CA PRO A 270 23.39 -22.91 -7.15
C PRO A 270 22.02 -23.13 -6.49
N PHE A 271 21.77 -24.30 -5.95
CA PHE A 271 20.49 -24.67 -5.32
C PHE A 271 20.11 -23.73 -4.16
N TRP A 272 21.09 -23.16 -3.47
CA TRP A 272 20.86 -22.17 -2.42
C TRP A 272 20.25 -20.86 -2.98
N ALA A 273 20.61 -20.44 -4.17
CA ALA A 273 20.01 -19.25 -4.79
C ALA A 273 18.58 -19.50 -5.25
N LEU A 274 18.28 -20.70 -5.77
CA LEU A 274 16.97 -21.05 -6.29
C LEU A 274 15.94 -21.37 -5.21
N VAL A 275 16.36 -22.05 -4.13
CA VAL A 275 15.45 -22.60 -3.12
C VAL A 275 15.64 -21.94 -1.77
N TYR A 276 16.86 -21.96 -1.22
CA TYR A 276 17.04 -21.53 0.16
C TYR A 276 16.83 -20.03 0.36
N THR A 277 17.30 -19.19 -0.56
CA THR A 277 17.11 -17.74 -0.44
C THR A 277 15.64 -17.34 -0.48
N PRO A 278 14.82 -17.76 -1.46
CA PRO A 278 13.38 -17.44 -1.42
C PRO A 278 12.64 -18.05 -0.24
N VAL A 279 13.01 -19.26 0.20
CA VAL A 279 12.42 -19.88 1.39
C VAL A 279 12.73 -19.04 2.64
N LEU A 280 13.98 -18.64 2.85
CA LEU A 280 14.37 -17.81 4.00
C LEU A 280 13.65 -16.45 3.98
N VAL A 281 13.59 -15.78 2.83
CA VAL A 281 12.86 -14.51 2.68
C VAL A 281 11.38 -14.71 2.99
N THR A 282 10.77 -15.76 2.44
CA THR A 282 9.37 -16.08 2.71
C THR A 282 9.12 -16.38 4.18
N MET A 283 9.95 -17.20 4.80
CA MET A 283 9.81 -17.55 6.23
C MET A 283 9.97 -16.32 7.11
N SER A 284 10.92 -15.43 6.81
CA SER A 284 11.07 -14.16 7.52
C SER A 284 9.84 -13.24 7.41
N THR A 285 9.09 -13.37 6.33
CA THR A 285 7.87 -12.58 6.11
C THR A 285 6.65 -13.18 6.80
N VAL A 286 6.46 -14.50 6.66
CA VAL A 286 5.24 -15.17 7.17
C VAL A 286 5.19 -15.30 8.68
N VAL A 287 6.33 -15.25 9.37
CA VAL A 287 6.41 -15.37 10.84
C VAL A 287 5.67 -14.22 11.57
N PHE A 288 5.51 -13.07 10.95
CA PHE A 288 4.79 -11.92 11.53
C PHE A 288 3.27 -12.03 11.44
N THR A 289 2.75 -13.07 10.80
CA THR A 289 1.31 -13.29 10.68
C THR A 289 0.92 -14.59 11.37
N LYS A 290 -0.11 -14.53 12.23
CA LYS A 290 -0.62 -15.72 12.91
C LYS A 290 -1.01 -16.79 11.88
N GLU A 291 -0.43 -17.98 12.00
CA GLU A 291 -0.63 -19.10 11.07
C GLU A 291 -0.23 -18.80 9.60
N GLY A 292 0.61 -17.79 9.34
CA GLY A 292 1.06 -17.42 7.99
C GLY A 292 1.75 -18.58 7.25
N TRP A 293 2.39 -19.48 7.98
CA TRP A 293 3.07 -20.64 7.41
C TRP A 293 2.15 -21.56 6.60
N LYS A 294 0.84 -21.62 6.91
CA LYS A 294 -0.17 -22.42 6.18
C LYS A 294 -0.36 -21.94 4.73
N THR A 295 -0.07 -20.68 4.46
CA THR A 295 -0.21 -20.05 3.15
C THR A 295 1.13 -19.66 2.52
N SER A 296 2.25 -20.10 3.09
CA SER A 296 3.59 -19.71 2.63
C SER A 296 3.88 -20.05 1.16
N VAL A 297 3.47 -21.23 0.70
CA VAL A 297 3.63 -21.64 -0.71
C VAL A 297 2.81 -20.73 -1.62
N ALA A 298 1.53 -20.48 -1.28
CA ALA A 298 0.67 -19.59 -2.04
C ALA A 298 1.26 -18.16 -2.04
N PHE A 299 1.81 -17.71 -0.93
CA PHE A 299 2.45 -16.40 -0.79
C PHE A 299 3.66 -16.25 -1.75
N VAL A 300 4.55 -17.25 -1.83
CA VAL A 300 5.70 -17.22 -2.76
C VAL A 300 5.23 -17.13 -4.20
N LEU A 301 4.33 -18.02 -4.61
CA LEU A 301 3.82 -18.08 -5.98
C LEU A 301 3.09 -16.78 -6.36
N PHE A 302 2.35 -16.21 -5.41
CA PHE A 302 1.62 -14.97 -5.56
C PHE A 302 2.58 -13.77 -5.73
N GLU A 303 3.57 -13.61 -4.84
CA GLU A 303 4.53 -12.50 -4.91
C GLU A 303 5.37 -12.56 -6.18
N ASN A 304 5.78 -13.76 -6.62
CA ASN A 304 6.46 -13.95 -7.90
C ASN A 304 5.59 -13.47 -9.10
N ALA A 305 4.31 -13.82 -9.10
CA ALA A 305 3.41 -13.36 -10.16
C ALA A 305 3.18 -11.85 -10.12
N MET A 306 3.14 -11.25 -8.93
CA MET A 306 2.99 -9.81 -8.74
C MET A 306 4.24 -9.01 -9.15
N CYS A 307 5.42 -9.62 -9.26
CA CYS A 307 6.63 -8.94 -9.72
C CYS A 307 6.45 -8.23 -11.07
N VAL A 308 5.72 -8.85 -12.02
CA VAL A 308 5.44 -8.25 -13.33
C VAL A 308 4.65 -6.96 -13.22
N VAL A 309 3.61 -6.96 -12.39
CA VAL A 309 2.75 -5.79 -12.15
C VAL A 309 3.55 -4.69 -11.46
N LYS A 310 4.26 -5.05 -10.37
CA LYS A 310 5.06 -4.11 -9.58
C LYS A 310 6.17 -3.48 -10.43
N LEU A 311 6.93 -4.28 -11.18
CA LEU A 311 8.01 -3.77 -12.05
C LEU A 311 7.48 -2.86 -13.14
N SER A 312 6.38 -3.24 -13.82
CA SER A 312 5.74 -2.38 -14.83
C SER A 312 5.33 -1.03 -14.24
N ALA A 313 4.73 -1.03 -13.06
CA ALA A 313 4.33 0.19 -12.36
C ALA A 313 5.52 1.07 -11.94
N MET A 314 6.62 0.44 -11.51
CA MET A 314 7.84 1.15 -11.14
C MET A 314 8.49 1.84 -12.33
N ILE A 315 8.54 1.17 -13.48
CA ILE A 315 9.03 1.75 -14.74
C ILE A 315 8.13 2.92 -15.14
N SER A 316 6.81 2.75 -15.08
CA SER A 316 5.85 3.84 -15.35
C SER A 316 6.06 5.04 -14.45
N GLY A 317 6.28 4.82 -13.16
CA GLY A 317 6.54 5.90 -12.19
C GLY A 317 7.88 6.60 -12.41
N LEU A 318 8.95 5.85 -12.71
CA LEU A 318 10.29 6.40 -12.91
C LEU A 318 10.37 7.26 -14.17
N PHE A 319 9.71 6.84 -15.25
CA PHE A 319 9.70 7.54 -16.54
C PHE A 319 8.48 8.44 -16.75
N GLU A 320 7.57 8.52 -15.76
CA GLU A 320 6.32 9.29 -15.83
C GLU A 320 5.49 8.98 -17.08
N LEU A 321 5.29 7.69 -17.36
CA LEU A 321 4.46 7.25 -18.47
C LEU A 321 2.98 7.64 -18.24
N SER A 322 2.15 7.54 -19.27
CA SER A 322 0.75 8.01 -19.25
C SER A 322 -0.13 7.44 -18.12
N ASP A 323 0.14 6.21 -17.70
CA ASP A 323 -0.57 5.53 -16.61
C ASP A 323 -0.04 5.88 -15.19
N ALA A 324 1.06 6.62 -15.11
CA ALA A 324 1.69 6.98 -13.84
C ALA A 324 0.86 7.96 -13.00
N HIS A 325 -0.01 8.75 -13.62
CA HIS A 325 -0.85 9.75 -12.95
C HIS A 325 -2.30 9.29 -12.73
N GLU A 326 -2.63 8.08 -13.16
CA GLU A 326 -3.97 7.54 -13.00
C GLU A 326 -4.25 7.20 -11.54
N TRP A 327 -5.17 7.94 -10.91
CA TRP A 327 -5.62 7.68 -9.56
C TRP A 327 -7.03 7.09 -9.57
N VAL A 328 -7.12 5.77 -9.47
CA VAL A 328 -8.39 5.03 -9.43
C VAL A 328 -8.66 4.62 -8.00
N VAL A 329 -9.85 4.96 -7.50
CA VAL A 329 -10.33 4.54 -6.17
C VAL A 329 -10.37 3.01 -6.11
N THR A 330 -9.73 2.42 -5.11
CA THR A 330 -9.81 0.98 -4.86
C THR A 330 -11.17 0.67 -4.24
N LYS A 331 -12.03 -0.03 -4.96
CA LYS A 331 -13.31 -0.50 -4.42
C LYS A 331 -13.01 -1.63 -3.43
N LYS A 332 -13.44 -1.47 -2.19
CA LYS A 332 -13.47 -2.50 -1.16
C LYS A 332 -14.93 -2.81 -0.92
N LEU A 333 -15.32 -4.06 -1.11
CA LEU A 333 -16.68 -4.51 -0.86
C LEU A 333 -16.76 -4.93 0.61
N GLY A 334 -17.09 -3.99 1.48
CA GLY A 334 -17.33 -4.29 2.88
C GLY A 334 -18.58 -5.16 3.05
N ASN A 335 -18.57 -6.05 4.02
CA ASN A 335 -19.72 -6.85 4.42
C ASN A 335 -20.94 -6.01 4.85
N MET A 336 -20.79 -4.71 5.04
CA MET A 336 -21.88 -3.79 5.39
C MET A 336 -22.94 -3.64 4.29
N PHE A 337 -22.60 -3.90 3.02
CA PHE A 337 -23.55 -3.81 1.91
C PHE A 337 -24.27 -5.13 1.59
N SER A 338 -23.82 -6.25 2.14
CA SER A 338 -24.48 -7.55 1.92
C SER A 338 -25.75 -7.73 2.74
N SER A 339 -26.02 -6.91 3.74
CA SER A 339 -27.19 -7.02 4.61
C SER A 339 -28.40 -6.17 4.19
N SER A 340 -28.27 -5.31 3.19
CA SER A 340 -29.38 -4.43 2.75
C SER A 340 -29.97 -4.75 1.37
N SER A 341 -29.48 -5.78 0.67
CA SER A 341 -29.97 -6.13 -0.68
C SER A 341 -30.76 -7.42 -0.73
N SER A 342 -31.56 -7.75 0.30
CA SER A 342 -32.49 -8.87 0.28
C SER A 342 -33.90 -8.48 -0.24
N SER A 343 -34.01 -7.51 -1.15
CA SER A 343 -35.26 -7.29 -1.89
C SER A 343 -35.05 -6.43 -3.14
N SER A 344 -34.58 -7.05 -4.21
CA SER A 344 -35.06 -6.78 -5.58
C SER A 344 -34.29 -7.70 -6.56
N SER A 345 -35.05 -8.57 -7.22
CA SER A 345 -34.64 -9.34 -8.38
C SER A 345 -34.32 -8.39 -9.53
N SER A 346 -33.07 -7.97 -9.68
CA SER A 346 -32.61 -7.36 -10.91
C SER A 346 -31.35 -8.10 -11.35
N SER A 347 -31.37 -8.57 -12.60
CA SER A 347 -30.31 -9.24 -13.32
C SER A 347 -28.95 -8.58 -13.03
N THR A 348 -28.08 -9.26 -12.32
CA THR A 348 -26.67 -8.84 -12.11
C THR A 348 -26.04 -8.59 -13.46
N PRO A 349 -25.51 -7.38 -13.75
CA PRO A 349 -24.82 -7.13 -14.99
C PRO A 349 -23.60 -8.08 -15.01
N LYS A 350 -23.50 -8.94 -16.06
CA LYS A 350 -22.32 -9.77 -16.29
C LYS A 350 -21.11 -8.85 -16.43
N VAL A 351 -20.37 -8.66 -15.34
CA VAL A 351 -19.12 -7.91 -15.34
C VAL A 351 -18.19 -8.61 -16.31
N ARG A 352 -17.88 -7.96 -17.43
CA ARG A 352 -16.96 -8.48 -18.43
C ARG A 352 -15.58 -8.58 -17.78
N ARG A 353 -15.12 -9.79 -17.48
CA ARG A 353 -13.84 -10.02 -16.81
C ARG A 353 -12.72 -9.46 -17.65
N LYS A 354 -11.91 -8.61 -17.07
CA LYS A 354 -10.75 -8.00 -17.72
C LYS A 354 -9.66 -9.05 -17.88
N ILE A 355 -9.05 -9.11 -19.08
CA ILE A 355 -7.95 -10.04 -19.40
C ILE A 355 -6.64 -9.27 -19.35
N TYR A 356 -5.62 -9.85 -18.72
CA TYR A 356 -4.30 -9.25 -18.54
C TYR A 356 -3.26 -10.02 -19.36
N PHE A 357 -2.92 -9.48 -20.53
CA PHE A 357 -2.04 -10.15 -21.49
C PHE A 357 -0.60 -10.33 -21.02
N LYS A 358 -0.06 -9.40 -20.22
CA LYS A 358 1.30 -9.52 -19.68
C LYS A 358 1.43 -10.75 -18.80
N GLU A 359 0.47 -10.98 -17.93
CA GLU A 359 0.39 -12.13 -17.03
C GLU A 359 0.18 -13.43 -17.82
N LEU A 360 -0.66 -13.41 -18.86
CA LEU A 360 -0.85 -14.59 -19.73
C LEU A 360 0.43 -14.96 -20.50
N SER A 361 1.15 -13.98 -21.03
CA SER A 361 2.43 -14.21 -21.73
C SER A 361 3.45 -14.84 -20.79
N MET A 362 3.55 -14.35 -19.56
CA MET A 362 4.44 -14.93 -18.55
C MET A 362 4.01 -16.36 -18.19
N GLY A 363 2.70 -16.59 -17.99
CA GLY A 363 2.16 -17.93 -17.75
C GLY A 363 2.53 -18.91 -18.86
N SER A 364 2.38 -18.50 -20.13
CA SER A 364 2.75 -19.32 -21.28
C SER A 364 4.26 -19.61 -21.33
N PHE A 365 5.09 -18.62 -21.03
CA PHE A 365 6.55 -18.77 -20.94
C PHE A 365 6.96 -19.78 -19.86
N PHE A 366 6.39 -19.66 -18.66
CA PHE A 366 6.65 -20.60 -17.55
C PHE A 366 6.20 -22.03 -17.89
N LEU A 367 5.02 -22.17 -18.51
CA LEU A 367 4.51 -23.47 -18.95
C LEU A 367 5.43 -24.11 -19.96
N PHE A 368 5.86 -23.34 -20.98
CA PHE A 368 6.80 -23.82 -21.98
C PHE A 368 8.10 -24.31 -21.34
N CYS A 369 8.72 -23.49 -20.49
CA CYS A 369 9.97 -23.86 -19.80
C CYS A 369 9.78 -25.11 -18.90
N GLY A 370 8.67 -25.21 -18.18
CA GLY A 370 8.38 -26.36 -17.32
C GLY A 370 8.19 -27.66 -18.12
N VAL A 371 7.40 -27.62 -19.20
CA VAL A 371 7.18 -28.78 -20.06
C VAL A 371 8.48 -29.19 -20.77
N TYR A 372 9.20 -28.23 -21.32
CA TYR A 372 10.50 -28.47 -22.00
C TYR A 372 11.51 -29.14 -21.04
N GLY A 373 11.62 -28.63 -19.80
CA GLY A 373 12.51 -29.20 -18.80
C GLY A 373 12.19 -30.63 -18.40
N ILE A 374 10.92 -31.06 -18.43
CA ILE A 374 10.52 -32.45 -18.21
C ILE A 374 10.93 -33.30 -19.41
N LEU A 375 10.58 -32.87 -20.64
CA LEU A 375 10.70 -33.66 -21.84
C LEU A 375 12.17 -33.85 -22.29
N GLN A 376 13.01 -32.82 -22.13
CA GLN A 376 14.39 -32.84 -22.65
C GLN A 376 15.43 -33.15 -21.56
N HIS A 377 15.21 -32.75 -20.32
CA HIS A 377 16.25 -32.79 -19.28
C HIS A 377 15.86 -33.58 -18.05
N GLN A 378 14.65 -34.14 -17.99
CA GLN A 378 14.12 -34.90 -16.82
C GLN A 378 14.15 -34.12 -15.49
N LEU A 379 14.10 -32.82 -15.56
CA LEU A 379 14.14 -31.90 -14.40
C LEU A 379 12.77 -31.82 -13.69
N VAL A 380 12.25 -32.95 -13.19
CA VAL A 380 10.85 -33.08 -12.73
C VAL A 380 10.51 -32.09 -11.62
N HIS A 381 11.27 -32.05 -10.54
CA HIS A 381 10.94 -31.19 -9.38
C HIS A 381 10.95 -29.70 -9.72
N TYR A 382 11.94 -29.29 -10.50
CA TYR A 382 12.09 -27.91 -10.95
C TYR A 382 10.95 -27.51 -11.89
N SER A 383 10.63 -28.37 -12.83
CA SER A 383 9.56 -28.14 -13.79
C SER A 383 8.17 -28.10 -13.15
N LEU A 384 7.92 -28.88 -12.11
CA LEU A 384 6.68 -28.81 -11.34
C LEU A 384 6.49 -27.43 -10.69
N PHE A 385 7.56 -26.85 -10.16
CA PHE A 385 7.50 -25.46 -9.65
C PHE A 385 7.14 -24.47 -10.76
N LEU A 386 7.77 -24.58 -11.94
CA LEU A 386 7.47 -23.70 -13.08
C LEU A 386 6.03 -23.86 -13.56
N ILE A 387 5.50 -25.08 -13.61
CA ILE A 387 4.11 -25.35 -13.98
C ILE A 387 3.15 -24.75 -12.93
N ALA A 388 3.43 -24.94 -11.64
CA ALA A 388 2.62 -24.34 -10.57
C ALA A 388 2.60 -22.79 -10.67
N GLN A 389 3.77 -22.20 -10.93
CA GLN A 389 3.88 -20.75 -11.13
C GLN A 389 3.11 -20.28 -12.38
N SER A 390 3.15 -21.06 -13.48
CA SER A 390 2.36 -20.80 -14.69
C SER A 390 0.86 -20.75 -14.41
N LEU A 391 0.34 -21.68 -13.60
CA LEU A 391 -1.07 -21.71 -13.24
C LEU A 391 -1.50 -20.45 -12.49
N VAL A 392 -0.64 -19.93 -11.61
CA VAL A 392 -0.91 -18.67 -10.90
C VAL A 392 -0.91 -17.49 -11.86
N PHE A 393 0.04 -17.42 -12.80
CA PHE A 393 0.04 -16.39 -13.84
C PHE A 393 -1.22 -16.44 -14.71
N PHE A 394 -1.70 -17.64 -15.09
CA PHE A 394 -2.95 -17.77 -15.82
C PHE A 394 -4.16 -17.36 -14.99
N ALA A 395 -4.20 -17.73 -13.69
CA ALA A 395 -5.26 -17.27 -12.80
C ALA A 395 -5.30 -15.73 -12.73
N PHE A 396 -4.15 -15.07 -12.65
CA PHE A 396 -4.04 -13.61 -12.70
C PHE A 396 -4.47 -13.04 -14.06
N GLY A 397 -3.97 -13.63 -15.15
CA GLY A 397 -4.27 -13.19 -16.50
C GLY A 397 -5.75 -13.26 -16.86
N PHE A 398 -6.46 -14.27 -16.35
CA PHE A 398 -7.90 -14.43 -16.53
C PHE A 398 -8.75 -13.76 -15.43
N ASN A 399 -8.11 -13.03 -14.51
CA ASN A 399 -8.78 -12.41 -13.35
C ASN A 399 -9.62 -13.42 -12.54
N ARG A 400 -9.01 -14.57 -12.21
CA ARG A 400 -9.63 -15.68 -11.45
C ARG A 400 -8.87 -16.00 -10.17
N VAL A 401 -8.58 -14.98 -9.36
CA VAL A 401 -7.78 -15.10 -8.11
C VAL A 401 -8.69 -15.09 -6.86
N THR A 402 -9.92 -15.41 -7.00
CA THR A 402 -10.85 -15.64 -5.87
C THR A 402 -10.87 -17.13 -5.57
N PHE A 403 -10.05 -17.56 -4.62
CA PHE A 403 -10.07 -18.91 -4.04
C PHE A 403 -10.43 -18.84 -2.57
#